data_c7e5761930e9fd8fa65a91d3f2fd8d97
#
_entry.id   c7e5761930e9fd8fa65a91d3f2fd8d97
#
_cell.length_a   1.000
_cell.length_b   1.000
_cell.length_c   1.000
_cell.angle_alpha   90.00
_cell.angle_beta   90.00
_cell.angle_gamma   90.00
#
_symmetry.space_group_name_H-M   'P 1'
#
loop_
_entity.id
_entity.type
_entity.pdbx_description
1 polymer ?
#
loop_
_entity_poly.entity_id
_entity_poly.type
_entity_poly.pdbx_seq_one_letter_code
_entity_poly.pdbx_strand_id
1 'polypeptide(L)'
;MKNSFDHNMPNNEGYFGEYGGSFVPPELEQIMRDINAAYEECCQDPEFKDELARLYKHFVGRPSPIFHAANLSKKYGADIYLKREDLNHTGAHKINHCLGEAILAKKMGKKKLIAETGAGQHGVALATAAALVGLECDIYMGEVDIAKEHPNVVRMRILGANVIPATHGRKTLKEAVDAAFEAYLKDPETQLYAIGSVVGPHPFPKMVRDFQSIIGNEARVQFKEMTGKLPNNLVACVGGGSNAMGLFSAFLEDENVAIHGVEPAGRSLDKVGEHAATLTLGEPGIMHGFKSYMLKDEQGEPQEVHSVASGLDYPSVGPQHSYLKDIGRVNYGSINDDEAIDAFFELSREEGIIPAIESSHAVAYAIKLAQQGETGSILVNLSGRGDKDIDFVVENYGSKYGIESLI
;
A
#
# COMPACT_ATOMS: atom_id res chain seq x y z
N MET A 1 10.35 -12.85 -32.97
CA MET A 1 9.44 -13.37 -31.94
C MET A 1 9.58 -12.44 -30.78
N LYS A 2 8.56 -11.56 -30.51
CA LYS A 2 8.50 -10.79 -29.27
C LYS A 2 8.24 -11.81 -28.16
N ASN A 3 9.20 -12.02 -27.27
CA ASN A 3 8.94 -12.67 -26.02
C ASN A 3 7.88 -11.83 -25.31
N SER A 4 6.66 -12.34 -25.24
CA SER A 4 5.62 -11.79 -24.39
C SER A 4 6.02 -12.11 -22.95
N PHE A 5 6.91 -11.31 -22.39
CA PHE A 5 7.07 -11.26 -20.94
C PHE A 5 5.74 -10.74 -20.39
N ASP A 6 5.08 -11.58 -19.62
CA ASP A 6 3.93 -11.15 -18.84
C ASP A 6 4.42 -10.15 -17.78
N HIS A 7 4.19 -8.84 -18.04
CA HIS A 7 4.58 -7.77 -17.10
C HIS A 7 3.87 -7.89 -15.75
N ASN A 8 2.90 -8.75 -15.69
CA ASN A 8 2.04 -8.97 -14.55
C ASN A 8 2.55 -10.03 -13.58
N MET A 9 3.39 -10.97 -14.01
CA MET A 9 3.72 -12.13 -13.19
C MET A 9 5.23 -12.25 -12.99
N PRO A 10 5.68 -12.64 -11.78
CA PRO A 10 7.06 -13.00 -11.58
C PRO A 10 7.36 -14.37 -12.23
N ASN A 11 8.63 -14.68 -12.37
CA ASN A 11 9.05 -16.05 -12.69
C ASN A 11 8.87 -16.98 -11.47
N ASN A 12 9.17 -18.28 -11.65
CA ASN A 12 9.00 -19.29 -10.59
C ASN A 12 9.88 -19.05 -9.35
N GLU A 13 10.90 -18.22 -9.45
CA GLU A 13 11.78 -17.84 -8.34
C GLU A 13 11.36 -16.50 -7.69
N GLY A 14 10.27 -15.92 -8.17
CA GLY A 14 9.70 -14.68 -7.63
C GLY A 14 10.33 -13.40 -8.17
N TYR A 15 11.01 -13.45 -9.34
CA TYR A 15 11.61 -12.28 -9.95
C TYR A 15 10.70 -11.62 -11.00
N PHE A 16 10.57 -10.32 -10.91
CA PHE A 16 10.07 -9.41 -11.95
C PHE A 16 11.30 -8.81 -12.64
N GLY A 17 11.70 -9.31 -13.82
CA GLY A 17 12.98 -8.97 -14.41
C GLY A 17 14.13 -9.38 -13.49
N GLU A 18 14.89 -8.40 -12.97
CA GLU A 18 15.97 -8.65 -12.01
C GLU A 18 15.58 -8.38 -10.54
N TYR A 19 14.34 -7.94 -10.28
CA TYR A 19 13.84 -7.52 -8.95
C TYR A 19 12.97 -8.60 -8.32
N GLY A 20 13.02 -8.74 -7.01
CA GLY A 20 12.30 -9.77 -6.26
C GLY A 20 13.23 -10.82 -5.67
N GLY A 21 12.85 -12.09 -5.82
CA GLY A 21 13.56 -13.21 -5.25
C GLY A 21 13.30 -13.42 -3.77
N SER A 22 14.10 -14.29 -3.16
CA SER A 22 14.01 -14.61 -1.73
C SER A 22 15.41 -14.71 -1.14
N PHE A 23 15.82 -13.70 -0.41
CA PHE A 23 17.13 -13.56 0.25
C PHE A 23 16.94 -13.69 1.75
N VAL A 24 16.55 -14.87 2.18
CA VAL A 24 16.27 -15.18 3.58
C VAL A 24 17.31 -16.13 4.16
N PRO A 25 17.48 -16.21 5.50
CA PRO A 25 18.29 -17.23 6.12
C PRO A 25 17.85 -18.64 5.73
N PRO A 26 18.76 -19.63 5.65
CA PRO A 26 18.43 -20.99 5.21
C PRO A 26 17.27 -21.64 5.96
N GLU A 27 17.09 -21.30 7.23
CA GLU A 27 16.01 -21.79 8.09
C GLU A 27 14.62 -21.34 7.59
N LEU A 28 14.52 -20.21 6.90
CA LEU A 28 13.27 -19.71 6.33
C LEU A 28 13.02 -20.14 4.88
N GLU A 29 14.02 -20.64 4.17
CA GLU A 29 13.84 -21.00 2.77
C GLU A 29 12.73 -22.03 2.55
N GLN A 30 12.68 -23.07 3.41
CA GLN A 30 11.64 -24.11 3.32
C GLN A 30 10.28 -23.51 3.63
N ILE A 31 10.21 -22.64 4.64
CA ILE A 31 8.95 -22.00 5.05
C ILE A 31 8.40 -21.10 3.94
N MET A 32 9.25 -20.34 3.24
CA MET A 32 8.82 -19.55 2.08
C MET A 32 8.28 -20.46 0.96
N ARG A 33 8.91 -21.61 0.72
CA ARG A 33 8.41 -22.60 -0.27
C ARG A 33 7.05 -23.19 0.16
N ASP A 34 6.87 -23.49 1.44
CA ASP A 34 5.62 -24.05 1.98
C ASP A 34 4.49 -23.02 1.92
N ILE A 35 4.77 -21.74 2.22
CA ILE A 35 3.81 -20.66 2.06
C ILE A 35 3.42 -20.50 0.57
N ASN A 36 4.40 -20.52 -0.33
CA ASN A 36 4.12 -20.42 -1.77
C ASN A 36 3.26 -21.60 -2.26
N ALA A 37 3.59 -22.82 -1.86
CA ALA A 37 2.84 -24.00 -2.26
C ALA A 37 1.39 -23.95 -1.73
N ALA A 38 1.18 -23.59 -0.46
CA ALA A 38 -0.13 -23.44 0.12
C ALA A 38 -0.94 -22.31 -0.57
N TYR A 39 -0.28 -21.19 -0.89
CA TYR A 39 -0.91 -20.10 -1.61
C TYR A 39 -1.34 -20.51 -3.04
N GLU A 40 -0.47 -21.19 -3.81
CA GLU A 40 -0.80 -21.67 -5.15
C GLU A 40 -1.94 -22.72 -5.12
N GLU A 41 -1.98 -23.58 -4.11
CA GLU A 41 -3.08 -24.50 -3.89
C GLU A 41 -4.39 -23.76 -3.60
N CYS A 42 -4.37 -22.80 -2.67
CA CYS A 42 -5.52 -21.95 -2.34
C CYS A 42 -6.04 -21.18 -3.57
N CYS A 43 -5.15 -20.70 -4.43
CA CYS A 43 -5.53 -20.04 -5.68
C CYS A 43 -6.26 -20.96 -6.68
N GLN A 44 -6.19 -22.26 -6.54
CA GLN A 44 -6.94 -23.23 -7.34
C GLN A 44 -8.20 -23.76 -6.63
N ASP A 45 -8.24 -23.65 -5.30
CA ASP A 45 -9.33 -24.15 -4.49
C ASP A 45 -10.62 -23.30 -4.63
N PRO A 46 -11.73 -23.87 -5.14
CA PRO A 46 -12.99 -23.16 -5.26
C PRO A 46 -13.54 -22.67 -3.90
N GLU A 47 -13.36 -23.46 -2.83
CA GLU A 47 -13.88 -23.09 -1.51
C GLU A 47 -13.16 -21.86 -0.96
N PHE A 48 -11.84 -21.75 -1.17
CA PHE A 48 -11.08 -20.56 -0.81
C PHE A 48 -11.55 -19.34 -1.57
N LYS A 49 -11.74 -19.47 -2.90
CA LYS A 49 -12.21 -18.38 -3.75
C LYS A 49 -13.61 -17.90 -3.37
N ASP A 50 -14.51 -18.85 -3.11
CA ASP A 50 -15.91 -18.55 -2.74
C ASP A 50 -15.98 -17.89 -1.36
N GLU A 51 -15.19 -18.37 -0.38
CA GLU A 51 -15.09 -17.74 0.94
C GLU A 51 -14.56 -16.30 0.84
N LEU A 52 -13.46 -16.10 0.12
CA LEU A 52 -12.86 -14.78 -0.08
C LEU A 52 -13.83 -13.83 -0.81
N ALA A 53 -14.48 -14.29 -1.88
CA ALA A 53 -15.49 -13.52 -2.61
C ALA A 53 -16.69 -13.14 -1.74
N ARG A 54 -17.16 -14.07 -0.90
CA ARG A 54 -18.23 -13.82 0.07
C ARG A 54 -17.83 -12.74 1.09
N LEU A 55 -16.61 -12.80 1.59
CA LEU A 55 -16.10 -11.81 2.54
C LEU A 55 -15.88 -10.46 1.89
N TYR A 56 -15.35 -10.40 0.68
CA TYR A 56 -15.26 -9.16 -0.07
C TYR A 56 -16.62 -8.50 -0.23
N LYS A 57 -17.64 -9.26 -0.61
CA LYS A 57 -18.98 -8.71 -0.83
C LYS A 57 -19.70 -8.32 0.45
N HIS A 58 -19.71 -9.18 1.47
CA HIS A 58 -20.61 -9.05 2.61
C HIS A 58 -19.94 -8.51 3.88
N PHE A 59 -18.61 -8.52 3.93
CA PHE A 59 -17.84 -8.02 5.08
C PHE A 59 -17.07 -6.75 4.74
N VAL A 60 -16.38 -6.71 3.60
CA VAL A 60 -15.65 -5.52 3.16
C VAL A 60 -16.58 -4.47 2.57
N GLY A 61 -17.64 -4.89 1.90
CA GLY A 61 -18.60 -4.00 1.21
C GLY A 61 -18.24 -3.76 -0.25
N ARG A 62 -17.49 -4.69 -0.87
CA ARG A 62 -17.10 -4.58 -2.29
C ARG A 62 -18.24 -4.92 -3.25
N PRO A 63 -18.23 -4.40 -4.48
CA PRO A 63 -17.19 -3.55 -5.08
C PRO A 63 -17.16 -2.15 -4.49
N SER A 64 -15.96 -1.60 -4.22
CA SER A 64 -15.84 -0.19 -3.86
C SER A 64 -16.24 0.68 -5.06
N PRO A 65 -16.98 1.79 -4.86
CA PRO A 65 -17.47 2.57 -5.99
C PRO A 65 -16.38 3.41 -6.66
N ILE A 66 -16.63 3.79 -7.94
CA ILE A 66 -15.95 4.93 -8.56
C ILE A 66 -16.85 6.15 -8.40
N PHE A 67 -16.25 7.26 -7.97
CA PHE A 67 -16.90 8.55 -7.80
C PHE A 67 -16.29 9.59 -8.75
N HIS A 68 -17.13 10.30 -9.50
CA HIS A 68 -16.69 11.43 -10.32
C HIS A 68 -16.59 12.67 -9.44
N ALA A 69 -15.37 13.16 -9.23
CA ALA A 69 -15.09 14.36 -8.44
C ALA A 69 -15.40 15.62 -9.28
N ALA A 70 -16.70 15.93 -9.38
CA ALA A 70 -17.21 16.91 -10.34
C ALA A 70 -16.74 18.36 -10.05
N ASN A 71 -16.57 18.72 -8.77
CA ASN A 71 -16.11 20.05 -8.41
C ASN A 71 -14.61 20.22 -8.73
N LEU A 72 -13.79 19.23 -8.37
CA LEU A 72 -12.37 19.22 -8.77
C LEU A 72 -12.22 19.19 -10.28
N SER A 73 -13.01 18.38 -10.98
CA SER A 73 -12.98 18.30 -12.44
C SER A 73 -13.28 19.65 -13.09
N LYS A 74 -14.31 20.34 -12.62
CA LYS A 74 -14.66 21.68 -13.09
C LYS A 74 -13.58 22.71 -12.78
N LYS A 75 -12.97 22.62 -11.59
CA LYS A 75 -11.95 23.57 -11.13
C LYS A 75 -10.65 23.46 -11.92
N TYR A 76 -10.23 22.25 -12.24
CA TYR A 76 -8.95 21.99 -12.87
C TYR A 76 -9.02 21.67 -14.38
N GLY A 77 -10.21 21.47 -14.94
CA GLY A 77 -10.42 21.27 -16.39
C GLY A 77 -10.05 19.86 -16.89
N ALA A 78 -10.01 18.86 -16.01
CA ALA A 78 -9.80 17.46 -16.34
C ALA A 78 -10.87 16.59 -15.65
N ASP A 79 -11.24 15.44 -16.22
CA ASP A 79 -12.22 14.54 -15.62
C ASP A 79 -11.57 13.69 -14.53
N ILE A 80 -11.69 14.08 -13.27
CA ILE A 80 -11.09 13.40 -12.12
C ILE A 80 -12.10 12.42 -11.50
N TYR A 81 -11.69 11.16 -11.38
CA TYR A 81 -12.45 10.07 -10.77
C TYR A 81 -11.68 9.45 -9.61
N LEU A 82 -12.38 9.01 -8.58
CA LEU A 82 -11.81 8.38 -7.39
C LEU A 82 -12.31 6.94 -7.27
N LYS A 83 -11.41 5.96 -7.26
CA LYS A 83 -11.72 4.60 -6.82
C LYS A 83 -11.69 4.58 -5.29
N ARG A 84 -12.85 4.42 -4.66
CA ARG A 84 -13.13 4.71 -3.26
C ARG A 84 -12.77 3.53 -2.34
N GLU A 85 -11.48 3.16 -2.25
CA GLU A 85 -11.00 2.15 -1.30
C GLU A 85 -11.09 2.60 0.18
N ASP A 86 -11.23 3.89 0.41
CA ASP A 86 -11.50 4.51 1.70
C ASP A 86 -12.88 4.11 2.30
N LEU A 87 -13.81 3.62 1.47
CA LEU A 87 -15.12 3.14 1.90
C LEU A 87 -15.16 1.67 2.29
N ASN A 88 -14.08 0.93 2.09
CA ASN A 88 -13.99 -0.44 2.54
C ASN A 88 -14.12 -0.54 4.07
N HIS A 89 -14.60 -1.67 4.58
CA HIS A 89 -14.48 -1.99 6.01
C HIS A 89 -13.02 -1.82 6.45
N THR A 90 -12.80 -1.20 7.60
CA THR A 90 -11.52 -0.70 8.13
C THR A 90 -11.03 0.63 7.56
N GLY A 91 -11.62 1.11 6.46
CA GLY A 91 -11.36 2.45 5.91
C GLY A 91 -10.18 2.56 4.96
N ALA A 92 -9.68 1.44 4.42
CA ALA A 92 -8.58 1.43 3.46
C ALA A 92 -8.54 0.13 2.65
N HIS A 93 -7.67 0.09 1.62
CA HIS A 93 -7.43 -1.08 0.76
C HIS A 93 -6.80 -2.28 1.49
N LYS A 94 -6.18 -2.08 2.65
CA LYS A 94 -5.41 -3.12 3.36
C LYS A 94 -6.21 -4.37 3.70
N ILE A 95 -7.50 -4.24 3.98
CA ILE A 95 -8.38 -5.36 4.29
C ILE A 95 -8.44 -6.41 3.17
N ASN A 96 -8.20 -6.00 1.91
CA ASN A 96 -8.27 -6.90 0.78
C ASN A 96 -7.27 -8.04 0.90
N HIS A 97 -5.97 -7.75 1.12
CA HIS A 97 -4.98 -8.81 1.26
C HIS A 97 -4.99 -9.46 2.64
N CYS A 98 -5.28 -8.70 3.71
CA CYS A 98 -5.33 -9.25 5.06
C CYS A 98 -6.34 -10.40 5.20
N LEU A 99 -7.50 -10.32 4.52
CA LEU A 99 -8.46 -11.43 4.50
C LEU A 99 -7.89 -12.66 3.80
N GLY A 100 -7.26 -12.50 2.65
CA GLY A 100 -6.64 -13.59 1.92
C GLY A 100 -5.54 -14.27 2.74
N GLU A 101 -4.65 -13.48 3.35
CA GLU A 101 -3.57 -13.96 4.22
C GLU A 101 -4.11 -14.66 5.46
N ALA A 102 -5.17 -14.15 6.09
CA ALA A 102 -5.76 -14.74 7.28
C ALA A 102 -6.44 -16.10 6.98
N ILE A 103 -7.17 -16.21 5.85
CA ILE A 103 -7.77 -17.48 5.43
C ILE A 103 -6.68 -18.49 5.06
N LEU A 104 -5.63 -18.04 4.34
CA LEU A 104 -4.46 -18.87 4.01
C LEU A 104 -3.78 -19.40 5.28
N ALA A 105 -3.50 -18.54 6.25
CA ALA A 105 -2.91 -18.94 7.53
C ALA A 105 -3.75 -20.00 8.25
N LYS A 106 -5.07 -19.82 8.27
CA LYS A 106 -6.00 -20.80 8.85
C LYS A 106 -5.96 -22.15 8.13
N LYS A 107 -5.94 -22.15 6.79
CA LYS A 107 -5.81 -23.39 5.98
C LYS A 107 -4.47 -24.08 6.19
N MET A 108 -3.40 -23.33 6.40
CA MET A 108 -2.08 -23.85 6.77
C MET A 108 -2.00 -24.36 8.21
N GLY A 109 -3.06 -24.23 9.02
CA GLY A 109 -3.08 -24.62 10.42
C GLY A 109 -2.27 -23.71 11.36
N LYS A 110 -1.93 -22.50 10.89
CA LYS A 110 -1.26 -21.49 11.73
C LYS A 110 -2.18 -21.03 12.86
N LYS A 111 -1.60 -20.62 13.96
CA LYS A 111 -2.33 -20.17 15.17
C LYS A 111 -2.33 -18.65 15.31
N LYS A 112 -1.34 -18.00 14.69
CA LYS A 112 -1.09 -16.56 14.88
C LYS A 112 -0.71 -15.89 13.56
N LEU A 113 -1.19 -14.66 13.38
CA LEU A 113 -0.70 -13.72 12.39
C LEU A 113 0.26 -12.74 13.07
N ILE A 114 1.34 -12.42 12.39
CA ILE A 114 2.32 -11.44 12.85
C ILE A 114 2.58 -10.44 11.71
N ALA A 115 2.67 -9.16 12.03
CA ALA A 115 2.97 -8.13 11.05
C ALA A 115 3.58 -6.88 11.69
N GLU A 116 4.07 -6.02 10.81
CA GLU A 116 4.45 -4.64 11.08
C GLU A 116 3.34 -3.67 10.67
N THR A 117 3.40 -2.45 11.19
CA THR A 117 2.58 -1.34 10.72
C THR A 117 3.22 0.01 11.02
N GLY A 118 3.09 1.00 10.11
CA GLY A 118 3.46 2.39 10.33
C GLY A 118 2.23 3.23 10.72
N ALA A 119 1.41 3.62 9.75
CA ALA A 119 0.16 4.38 9.98
C ALA A 119 -0.94 3.60 10.75
N GLY A 120 -0.72 2.33 11.08
CA GLY A 120 -1.70 1.50 11.77
C GLY A 120 -2.79 0.90 10.89
N GLN A 121 -2.93 1.29 9.64
CA GLN A 121 -4.01 0.79 8.76
C GLN A 121 -3.86 -0.69 8.43
N HIS A 122 -2.64 -1.16 8.17
CA HIS A 122 -2.38 -2.59 7.99
C HIS A 122 -2.66 -3.36 9.29
N GLY A 123 -2.18 -2.86 10.43
CA GLY A 123 -2.42 -3.46 11.73
C GLY A 123 -3.91 -3.61 12.06
N VAL A 124 -4.72 -2.57 11.83
CA VAL A 124 -6.18 -2.62 12.03
C VAL A 124 -6.82 -3.64 11.09
N ALA A 125 -6.44 -3.66 9.81
CA ALA A 125 -6.98 -4.60 8.84
C ALA A 125 -6.62 -6.05 9.18
N LEU A 126 -5.37 -6.30 9.59
CA LEU A 126 -4.93 -7.65 9.97
C LEU A 126 -5.56 -8.11 11.28
N ALA A 127 -5.64 -7.24 12.31
CA ALA A 127 -6.34 -7.52 13.54
C ALA A 127 -7.82 -7.86 13.29
N THR A 128 -8.47 -7.15 12.37
CA THR A 128 -9.85 -7.41 11.94
C THR A 128 -9.98 -8.79 11.29
N ALA A 129 -9.09 -9.12 10.37
CA ALA A 129 -9.10 -10.40 9.67
C ALA A 129 -8.79 -11.56 10.63
N ALA A 130 -7.81 -11.40 11.54
CA ALA A 130 -7.45 -12.39 12.55
C ALA A 130 -8.63 -12.68 13.49
N ALA A 131 -9.30 -11.64 14.00
CA ALA A 131 -10.48 -11.79 14.85
C ALA A 131 -11.61 -12.54 14.12
N LEU A 132 -11.83 -12.24 12.83
CA LEU A 132 -12.86 -12.87 12.00
C LEU A 132 -12.63 -14.38 11.84
N VAL A 133 -11.37 -14.80 11.63
CA VAL A 133 -11.03 -16.22 11.38
C VAL A 133 -10.64 -16.98 12.65
N GLY A 134 -10.52 -16.29 13.79
CA GLY A 134 -10.20 -16.89 15.10
C GLY A 134 -8.71 -17.18 15.29
N LEU A 135 -7.83 -16.33 14.79
CA LEU A 135 -6.37 -16.40 14.99
C LEU A 135 -5.90 -15.34 15.98
N GLU A 136 -4.83 -15.63 16.70
CA GLU A 136 -4.08 -14.61 17.45
C GLU A 136 -3.42 -13.61 16.49
N CYS A 137 -3.13 -12.39 16.97
CA CYS A 137 -2.52 -11.35 16.15
C CYS A 137 -1.53 -10.52 16.98
N ASP A 138 -0.28 -10.46 16.53
CA ASP A 138 0.78 -9.63 17.08
C ASP A 138 1.20 -8.59 16.03
N ILE A 139 1.06 -7.29 16.38
CA ILE A 139 1.39 -6.17 15.49
C ILE A 139 2.56 -5.40 16.07
N TYR A 140 3.66 -5.35 15.33
CA TYR A 140 4.82 -4.53 15.65
C TYR A 140 4.65 -3.14 15.06
N MET A 141 4.89 -2.11 15.87
CA MET A 141 4.74 -0.71 15.46
C MET A 141 5.80 0.15 16.14
N GLY A 142 6.36 1.10 15.42
CA GLY A 142 7.34 2.02 15.99
C GLY A 142 6.75 2.84 17.14
N GLU A 143 7.52 3.06 18.21
CA GLU A 143 7.04 3.81 19.38
C GLU A 143 6.59 5.23 19.02
N VAL A 144 7.26 5.87 18.04
CA VAL A 144 6.87 7.19 17.50
C VAL A 144 5.54 7.10 16.76
N ASP A 145 5.35 6.08 15.95
CA ASP A 145 4.12 5.86 15.21
C ASP A 145 2.94 5.50 16.14
N ILE A 146 3.19 4.73 17.22
CA ILE A 146 2.17 4.44 18.25
C ILE A 146 1.61 5.72 18.86
N ALA A 147 2.47 6.70 19.14
CA ALA A 147 2.02 7.97 19.70
C ALA A 147 1.23 8.81 18.68
N LYS A 148 1.72 8.85 17.43
CA LYS A 148 1.10 9.63 16.34
C LYS A 148 -0.25 9.04 15.90
N GLU A 149 -0.34 7.72 15.80
CA GLU A 149 -1.48 6.99 15.21
C GLU A 149 -2.35 6.31 16.29
N HIS A 150 -2.44 6.94 17.46
CA HIS A 150 -3.14 6.41 18.65
C HIS A 150 -4.54 5.86 18.38
N PRO A 151 -5.41 6.46 17.53
CA PRO A 151 -6.73 5.90 17.24
C PRO A 151 -6.68 4.50 16.62
N ASN A 152 -5.71 4.22 15.76
CA ASN A 152 -5.51 2.89 15.16
C ASN A 152 -4.96 1.88 16.18
N VAL A 153 -4.09 2.32 17.10
CA VAL A 153 -3.58 1.48 18.20
C VAL A 153 -4.74 1.00 19.08
N VAL A 154 -5.65 1.90 19.42
CA VAL A 154 -6.85 1.56 20.20
C VAL A 154 -7.75 0.58 19.46
N ARG A 155 -7.97 0.78 18.15
CA ARG A 155 -8.75 -0.15 17.29
C ARG A 155 -8.14 -1.54 17.29
N MET A 156 -6.82 -1.67 17.08
CA MET A 156 -6.12 -2.97 17.09
C MET A 156 -6.31 -3.70 18.42
N ARG A 157 -6.19 -3.01 19.55
CA ARG A 157 -6.39 -3.59 20.88
C ARG A 157 -7.83 -4.01 21.14
N ILE A 158 -8.82 -3.22 20.69
CA ILE A 158 -10.25 -3.58 20.76
C ILE A 158 -10.53 -4.87 19.96
N LEU A 159 -9.85 -5.05 18.83
CA LEU A 159 -9.95 -6.25 17.99
C LEU A 159 -9.19 -7.46 18.55
N GLY A 160 -8.52 -7.31 19.69
CA GLY A 160 -7.82 -8.40 20.38
C GLY A 160 -6.36 -8.60 19.96
N ALA A 161 -5.81 -7.72 19.13
CA ALA A 161 -4.40 -7.80 18.76
C ALA A 161 -3.48 -7.24 19.86
N ASN A 162 -2.29 -7.84 19.99
CA ASN A 162 -1.21 -7.29 20.78
C ASN A 162 -0.44 -6.27 19.94
N VAL A 163 -0.32 -5.03 20.39
CA VAL A 163 0.51 -4.02 19.77
C VAL A 163 1.83 -3.93 20.52
N ILE A 164 2.91 -4.30 19.84
CA ILE A 164 4.25 -4.44 20.40
C ILE A 164 5.12 -3.30 19.89
N PRO A 165 5.65 -2.43 20.77
CA PRO A 165 6.46 -1.29 20.35
C PRO A 165 7.85 -1.72 19.88
N ALA A 166 8.26 -1.25 18.70
CA ALA A 166 9.65 -1.24 18.27
C ALA A 166 10.35 0.00 18.85
N THR A 167 11.29 -0.22 19.77
CA THR A 167 11.90 0.84 20.60
C THR A 167 13.36 1.16 20.23
N HIS A 168 13.91 0.49 19.21
CA HIS A 168 15.26 0.71 18.71
C HIS A 168 15.26 1.67 17.49
N GLY A 169 16.43 2.14 17.10
CA GLY A 169 16.61 3.01 15.94
C GLY A 169 15.75 4.27 16.00
N ARG A 170 15.11 4.63 14.92
CA ARG A 170 14.19 5.78 14.82
C ARG A 170 12.80 5.49 15.36
N LYS A 171 12.51 4.25 15.70
CA LYS A 171 11.23 3.82 16.28
C LYS A 171 10.03 4.07 15.34
N THR A 172 10.24 3.84 14.03
CA THR A 172 9.26 4.00 12.95
C THR A 172 9.01 2.69 12.21
N LEU A 173 8.40 2.73 11.04
CA LEU A 173 8.00 1.55 10.25
C LEU A 173 9.18 0.60 9.95
N LYS A 174 10.38 1.13 9.62
CA LYS A 174 11.55 0.28 9.31
C LYS A 174 11.90 -0.62 10.49
N GLU A 175 11.98 -0.06 11.70
CA GLU A 175 12.28 -0.81 12.92
C GLU A 175 11.15 -1.76 13.33
N ALA A 176 9.91 -1.41 13.00
CA ALA A 176 8.78 -2.33 13.19
C ALA A 176 8.90 -3.57 12.28
N VAL A 177 9.34 -3.40 11.03
CA VAL A 177 9.63 -4.52 10.11
C VAL A 177 10.72 -5.40 10.68
N ASP A 178 11.86 -4.83 11.10
CA ASP A 178 12.98 -5.58 11.68
C ASP A 178 12.53 -6.41 12.89
N ALA A 179 11.78 -5.79 13.81
CA ALA A 179 11.29 -6.46 15.02
C ALA A 179 10.28 -7.58 14.72
N ALA A 180 9.39 -7.38 13.74
CA ALA A 180 8.43 -8.39 13.31
C ALA A 180 9.13 -9.59 12.66
N PHE A 181 10.13 -9.35 11.80
CA PHE A 181 10.94 -10.42 11.22
C PHE A 181 11.72 -11.20 12.27
N GLU A 182 12.37 -10.52 13.22
CA GLU A 182 13.08 -11.17 14.33
C GLU A 182 12.13 -12.05 15.17
N ALA A 183 10.91 -11.59 15.42
CA ALA A 183 9.92 -12.36 16.16
C ALA A 183 9.40 -13.54 15.34
N TYR A 184 9.19 -13.37 14.04
CA TYR A 184 8.76 -14.43 13.13
C TYR A 184 9.78 -15.58 13.07
N LEU A 185 11.09 -15.26 13.04
CA LEU A 185 12.17 -16.24 13.04
C LEU A 185 12.16 -17.17 14.25
N LYS A 186 11.57 -16.76 15.37
CA LYS A 186 11.52 -17.55 16.61
C LYS A 186 10.50 -18.68 16.57
N ASP A 187 9.42 -18.53 15.81
CA ASP A 187 8.35 -19.54 15.70
C ASP A 187 7.60 -19.46 14.35
N PRO A 188 8.28 -19.70 13.23
CA PRO A 188 7.66 -19.60 11.91
C PRO A 188 6.69 -20.75 11.62
N GLU A 189 6.76 -21.86 12.37
CA GLU A 189 5.89 -23.02 12.20
C GLU A 189 4.44 -22.74 12.62
N THR A 190 4.23 -22.00 13.70
CA THR A 190 2.89 -21.71 14.23
C THR A 190 2.36 -20.36 13.78
N GLN A 191 3.20 -19.50 13.21
CA GLN A 191 2.86 -18.15 12.78
C GLN A 191 2.89 -18.01 11.27
N LEU A 192 2.10 -17.06 10.73
CA LEU A 192 2.26 -16.53 9.38
C LEU A 192 2.62 -15.05 9.48
N TYR A 193 3.71 -14.66 8.83
CA TYR A 193 4.05 -13.26 8.64
C TYR A 193 3.18 -12.69 7.52
N ALA A 194 2.24 -11.82 7.89
CA ALA A 194 1.31 -11.18 6.96
C ALA A 194 1.83 -9.79 6.63
N ILE A 195 2.70 -9.72 5.62
CA ILE A 195 3.41 -8.50 5.27
C ILE A 195 2.48 -7.41 4.74
N GLY A 196 2.71 -6.17 5.16
CA GLY A 196 1.79 -5.06 4.93
C GLY A 196 1.73 -4.50 3.51
N SER A 197 2.55 -4.96 2.56
CA SER A 197 2.59 -4.43 1.20
C SER A 197 3.15 -5.47 0.20
N VAL A 198 3.36 -5.05 -1.07
CA VAL A 198 3.97 -5.87 -2.13
C VAL A 198 5.50 -5.91 -2.02
N VAL A 199 6.02 -6.03 -0.81
CA VAL A 199 7.43 -6.08 -0.45
C VAL A 199 7.78 -7.41 0.21
N GLY A 200 9.05 -7.62 0.55
CA GLY A 200 9.51 -8.84 1.18
C GLY A 200 9.91 -9.95 0.20
N PRO A 201 10.37 -11.10 0.73
CA PRO A 201 10.79 -12.22 -0.09
C PRO A 201 9.61 -12.87 -0.81
N HIS A 202 9.90 -13.56 -1.92
CA HIS A 202 8.89 -14.41 -2.55
C HIS A 202 8.35 -15.45 -1.54
N PRO A 203 7.00 -15.66 -1.44
CA PRO A 203 5.96 -15.27 -2.40
C PRO A 203 5.20 -13.97 -2.07
N PHE A 204 5.55 -13.24 -1.01
CA PHE A 204 4.74 -12.13 -0.51
C PHE A 204 4.40 -11.06 -1.56
N PRO A 205 5.34 -10.55 -2.40
CA PRO A 205 4.98 -9.52 -3.36
C PRO A 205 3.91 -9.97 -4.35
N LYS A 206 3.99 -11.22 -4.84
CA LYS A 206 2.97 -11.82 -5.73
C LYS A 206 1.64 -12.00 -5.01
N MET A 207 1.67 -12.58 -3.82
CA MET A 207 0.47 -12.91 -3.05
C MET A 207 -0.33 -11.66 -2.67
N VAL A 208 0.33 -10.66 -2.12
CA VAL A 208 -0.32 -9.39 -1.74
C VAL A 208 -0.87 -8.67 -2.98
N ARG A 209 -0.08 -8.60 -4.07
CA ARG A 209 -0.53 -8.04 -5.34
C ARG A 209 -1.79 -8.74 -5.87
N ASP A 210 -1.82 -10.06 -5.87
CA ASP A 210 -2.94 -10.83 -6.41
C ASP A 210 -4.22 -10.58 -5.59
N PHE A 211 -4.14 -10.53 -4.26
CA PHE A 211 -5.28 -10.14 -3.41
C PHE A 211 -5.71 -8.68 -3.62
N GLN A 212 -4.78 -7.78 -3.89
CA GLN A 212 -5.09 -6.37 -4.16
C GLN A 212 -5.61 -6.14 -5.58
N SER A 213 -5.40 -7.06 -6.51
CA SER A 213 -5.82 -6.93 -7.93
C SER A 213 -7.34 -6.75 -8.10
N ILE A 214 -8.11 -7.09 -7.09
CA ILE A 214 -9.56 -6.84 -7.03
C ILE A 214 -9.88 -5.35 -7.28
N ILE A 215 -9.02 -4.42 -6.84
CA ILE A 215 -9.17 -2.98 -7.05
C ILE A 215 -9.21 -2.65 -8.54
N GLY A 216 -8.22 -3.09 -9.28
CA GLY A 216 -8.10 -2.82 -10.71
C GLY A 216 -9.13 -3.57 -11.54
N ASN A 217 -9.41 -4.83 -11.19
CA ASN A 217 -10.42 -5.64 -11.86
C ASN A 217 -11.82 -4.98 -11.78
N GLU A 218 -12.22 -4.52 -10.60
CA GLU A 218 -13.46 -3.77 -10.43
C GLU A 218 -13.42 -2.41 -11.15
N ALA A 219 -12.33 -1.66 -10.98
CA ALA A 219 -12.19 -0.34 -11.56
C ALA A 219 -12.31 -0.36 -13.08
N ARG A 220 -11.72 -1.36 -13.73
CA ARG A 220 -11.77 -1.54 -15.18
C ARG A 220 -13.20 -1.69 -15.69
N VAL A 221 -13.99 -2.54 -15.03
CA VAL A 221 -15.40 -2.78 -15.39
C VAL A 221 -16.24 -1.53 -15.11
N GLN A 222 -16.18 -1.02 -13.89
CA GLN A 222 -16.97 0.13 -13.44
C GLN A 222 -16.69 1.39 -14.26
N PHE A 223 -15.41 1.67 -14.56
CA PHE A 223 -15.06 2.86 -15.33
C PHE A 223 -15.57 2.77 -16.77
N LYS A 224 -15.47 1.58 -17.39
CA LYS A 224 -16.01 1.34 -18.73
C LYS A 224 -17.53 1.43 -18.78
N GLU A 225 -18.23 0.91 -17.75
CA GLU A 225 -19.68 1.05 -17.63
C GLU A 225 -20.11 2.52 -17.47
N MET A 226 -19.35 3.30 -16.68
CA MET A 226 -19.64 4.70 -16.39
C MET A 226 -19.37 5.64 -17.57
N THR A 227 -18.29 5.40 -18.33
CA THR A 227 -17.77 6.36 -19.32
C THR A 227 -17.73 5.83 -20.76
N GLY A 228 -17.96 4.53 -20.97
CA GLY A 228 -17.86 3.86 -22.27
C GLY A 228 -16.42 3.54 -22.72
N LYS A 229 -15.38 3.94 -21.96
CA LYS A 229 -13.96 3.78 -22.32
C LYS A 229 -13.11 3.46 -21.09
N LEU A 230 -11.84 3.14 -21.28
CA LEU A 230 -10.85 3.08 -20.21
C LEU A 230 -10.38 4.49 -19.79
N PRO A 231 -9.87 4.69 -18.57
CA PRO A 231 -9.30 5.97 -18.17
C PRO A 231 -8.06 6.31 -19.02
N ASN A 232 -7.82 7.61 -19.23
CA ASN A 232 -6.59 8.06 -19.88
C ASN A 232 -5.39 7.91 -18.96
N ASN A 233 -5.59 8.22 -17.68
CA ASN A 233 -4.54 8.19 -16.66
C ASN A 233 -5.01 7.43 -15.42
N LEU A 234 -4.11 6.63 -14.83
CA LEU A 234 -4.23 6.06 -13.49
C LEU A 234 -3.23 6.72 -12.57
N VAL A 235 -3.65 7.04 -11.35
CA VAL A 235 -2.78 7.63 -10.32
C VAL A 235 -2.97 6.91 -9.00
N ALA A 236 -1.87 6.50 -8.36
CA ALA A 236 -1.88 5.94 -7.01
C ALA A 236 -0.60 6.28 -6.25
N CYS A 237 -0.69 6.49 -4.94
CA CYS A 237 0.48 6.73 -4.10
C CYS A 237 1.29 5.44 -3.91
N VAL A 238 2.59 5.58 -3.73
CA VAL A 238 3.55 4.48 -3.61
C VAL A 238 4.46 4.71 -2.40
N GLY A 239 4.27 3.87 -1.37
CA GLY A 239 5.27 3.56 -0.35
C GLY A 239 5.83 2.18 -0.67
N GLY A 240 5.39 1.10 0.02
CA GLY A 240 5.61 -0.26 -0.46
C GLY A 240 4.88 -0.59 -1.77
N GLY A 241 3.77 0.11 -2.07
CA GLY A 241 3.12 0.13 -3.38
C GLY A 241 1.94 -0.83 -3.57
N SER A 242 1.36 -1.41 -2.51
CA SER A 242 0.30 -2.42 -2.66
C SER A 242 -1.01 -1.86 -3.26
N ASN A 243 -1.43 -0.66 -2.86
CA ASN A 243 -2.61 -0.03 -3.42
C ASN A 243 -2.44 0.28 -4.92
N ALA A 244 -1.27 0.77 -5.28
CA ALA A 244 -0.92 1.10 -6.66
C ALA A 244 -0.88 -0.17 -7.53
N MET A 245 -0.21 -1.23 -7.06
CA MET A 245 -0.14 -2.50 -7.78
C MET A 245 -1.52 -3.14 -7.94
N GLY A 246 -2.37 -3.02 -6.90
CA GLY A 246 -3.76 -3.46 -6.96
C GLY A 246 -4.56 -2.80 -8.08
N LEU A 247 -4.42 -1.47 -8.26
CA LEU A 247 -5.07 -0.75 -9.36
C LEU A 247 -4.39 -1.04 -10.71
N PHE A 248 -3.05 -0.93 -10.78
CA PHE A 248 -2.29 -0.96 -12.03
C PHE A 248 -2.33 -2.31 -12.73
N SER A 249 -2.34 -3.42 -11.98
CA SER A 249 -2.26 -4.79 -12.50
C SER A 249 -3.29 -5.09 -13.59
N ALA A 250 -4.50 -4.54 -13.51
CA ALA A 250 -5.54 -4.75 -14.50
C ALA A 250 -5.36 -3.94 -15.80
N PHE A 251 -4.38 -3.03 -15.85
CA PHE A 251 -4.19 -2.10 -16.97
C PHE A 251 -2.77 -2.13 -17.56
N LEU A 252 -1.90 -3.01 -17.08
CA LEU A 252 -0.51 -3.04 -17.54
C LEU A 252 -0.37 -3.30 -19.03
N GLU A 253 -1.28 -4.05 -19.64
CA GLU A 253 -1.29 -4.38 -21.06
C GLU A 253 -1.97 -3.30 -21.94
N ASP A 254 -2.60 -2.29 -21.32
CA ASP A 254 -3.29 -1.22 -22.07
C ASP A 254 -2.33 -0.05 -22.35
N GLU A 255 -1.61 -0.10 -23.45
CA GLU A 255 -0.61 0.90 -23.85
C GLU A 255 -1.19 2.34 -23.94
N ASN A 256 -2.49 2.47 -24.16
CA ASN A 256 -3.18 3.77 -24.23
C ASN A 256 -3.59 4.33 -22.85
N VAL A 257 -3.33 3.60 -21.78
CA VAL A 257 -3.57 4.06 -20.40
C VAL A 257 -2.23 4.45 -19.79
N ALA A 258 -2.04 5.74 -19.54
CA ALA A 258 -0.87 6.22 -18.80
C ALA A 258 -1.01 5.86 -17.32
N ILE A 259 0.06 5.36 -16.72
CA ILE A 259 0.05 4.91 -15.32
C ILE A 259 1.09 5.72 -14.53
N HIS A 260 0.68 6.27 -13.40
CA HIS A 260 1.48 7.15 -12.55
C HIS A 260 1.51 6.65 -11.11
N GLY A 261 2.70 6.26 -10.64
CA GLY A 261 3.00 6.02 -9.23
C GLY A 261 3.52 7.31 -8.57
N VAL A 262 3.05 7.63 -7.39
CA VAL A 262 3.36 8.90 -6.72
C VAL A 262 4.07 8.64 -5.40
N GLU A 263 5.33 9.04 -5.32
CA GLU A 263 6.19 8.88 -4.15
C GLU A 263 6.20 10.15 -3.28
N PRO A 264 6.51 10.04 -1.96
CA PRO A 264 6.64 11.21 -1.11
C PRO A 264 8.00 11.90 -1.32
N ALA A 265 7.96 13.13 -1.82
CA ALA A 265 9.12 14.02 -1.84
C ALA A 265 9.45 14.61 -0.46
N GLY A 266 8.59 14.35 0.53
CA GLY A 266 8.79 14.81 1.89
C GLY A 266 8.98 16.33 1.98
N ARG A 267 9.98 16.76 2.74
CA ARG A 267 10.34 18.18 2.87
C ARG A 267 11.31 18.65 1.77
N SER A 268 12.17 17.77 1.29
CA SER A 268 13.16 18.08 0.24
C SER A 268 13.72 16.82 -0.39
N LEU A 269 13.75 16.77 -1.73
CA LEU A 269 14.43 15.69 -2.48
C LEU A 269 15.96 15.80 -2.42
N ASP A 270 16.49 16.97 -2.09
CA ASP A 270 17.95 17.23 -2.12
C ASP A 270 18.66 16.79 -0.84
N LYS A 271 17.93 16.32 0.18
CA LYS A 271 18.51 15.99 1.48
C LYS A 271 18.13 14.57 1.90
N VAL A 272 19.14 13.79 2.27
CA VAL A 272 18.98 12.47 2.89
C VAL A 272 18.13 12.60 4.16
N GLY A 273 17.20 11.68 4.36
CA GLY A 273 16.32 11.68 5.53
C GLY A 273 15.14 12.65 5.46
N GLU A 274 15.00 13.41 4.37
CA GLU A 274 13.90 14.38 4.20
C GLU A 274 12.85 13.95 3.18
N HIS A 275 12.98 12.78 2.55
CA HIS A 275 12.07 12.20 1.57
C HIS A 275 12.05 10.66 1.64
N ALA A 276 11.08 10.02 0.99
CA ALA A 276 11.04 8.57 0.74
C ALA A 276 10.78 8.26 -0.75
N ALA A 277 11.35 9.06 -1.66
CA ALA A 277 11.21 8.94 -3.10
C ALA A 277 12.16 7.87 -3.66
N THR A 278 11.88 6.62 -3.37
CA THR A 278 12.75 5.47 -3.59
C THR A 278 13.00 5.18 -5.06
N LEU A 279 11.95 5.21 -5.91
CA LEU A 279 12.10 4.99 -7.35
C LEU A 279 12.72 6.19 -8.05
N THR A 280 12.52 7.40 -7.52
CA THR A 280 13.07 8.63 -8.09
C THR A 280 14.57 8.75 -7.84
N LEU A 281 15.05 8.46 -6.63
CA LEU A 281 16.43 8.74 -6.19
C LEU A 281 17.22 7.52 -5.70
N GLY A 282 16.56 6.39 -5.47
CA GLY A 282 17.20 5.17 -4.99
C GLY A 282 17.92 4.38 -6.08
N GLU A 283 18.56 3.32 -5.67
CA GLU A 283 19.29 2.38 -6.51
C GLU A 283 18.92 0.93 -6.17
N PRO A 284 19.15 -0.04 -7.06
CA PRO A 284 18.96 -1.45 -6.74
C PRO A 284 19.76 -1.91 -5.53
N GLY A 285 19.12 -2.64 -4.63
CA GLY A 285 19.72 -3.21 -3.43
C GLY A 285 18.88 -4.34 -2.86
N ILE A 286 19.36 -4.97 -1.78
CA ILE A 286 18.64 -6.04 -1.08
C ILE A 286 18.30 -5.55 0.32
N MET A 287 17.04 -5.60 0.69
CA MET A 287 16.53 -5.22 2.00
C MET A 287 15.35 -6.13 2.35
N HIS A 288 15.20 -6.51 3.62
CA HIS A 288 14.10 -7.35 4.11
C HIS A 288 13.83 -8.61 3.27
N GLY A 289 14.91 -9.22 2.73
CA GLY A 289 14.85 -10.49 2.02
C GLY A 289 14.45 -10.43 0.55
N PHE A 290 14.45 -9.26 -0.10
CA PHE A 290 14.15 -9.10 -1.53
C PHE A 290 15.02 -8.04 -2.20
N LYS A 291 15.23 -8.16 -3.52
CA LYS A 291 15.93 -7.16 -4.33
C LYS A 291 14.93 -6.16 -4.92
N SER A 292 15.19 -4.86 -4.71
CA SER A 292 14.36 -3.79 -5.28
C SER A 292 15.16 -2.48 -5.34
N TYR A 293 14.57 -1.40 -5.86
CA TYR A 293 15.09 -0.06 -5.60
C TYR A 293 15.00 0.24 -4.10
N MET A 294 16.02 0.88 -3.57
CA MET A 294 16.05 1.35 -2.18
C MET A 294 16.89 2.61 -2.04
N LEU A 295 16.57 3.42 -1.06
CA LEU A 295 17.40 4.51 -0.59
C LEU A 295 18.47 3.93 0.34
N LYS A 296 19.73 4.02 -0.06
CA LYS A 296 20.86 3.41 0.65
C LYS A 296 22.03 4.39 0.73
N ASP A 297 22.85 4.23 1.76
CA ASP A 297 24.10 4.97 1.95
C ASP A 297 25.26 4.37 1.12
N GLU A 298 26.43 4.94 1.25
CA GLU A 298 27.67 4.47 0.57
C GLU A 298 28.09 3.06 1.01
N GLN A 299 27.66 2.59 2.16
CA GLN A 299 27.89 1.25 2.67
C GLN A 299 26.85 0.23 2.17
N GLY A 300 25.79 0.71 1.52
CA GLY A 300 24.69 -0.12 1.02
C GLY A 300 23.57 -0.35 2.05
N GLU A 301 23.64 0.28 3.22
CA GLU A 301 22.63 0.20 4.26
C GLU A 301 21.45 1.15 3.98
N PRO A 302 20.23 0.78 4.42
CA PRO A 302 19.05 1.63 4.22
C PRO A 302 19.22 3.02 4.86
N GLN A 303 19.00 4.06 4.06
CA GLN A 303 19.01 5.44 4.55
C GLN A 303 17.78 5.73 5.40
N GLU A 304 17.90 6.77 6.22
CA GLU A 304 16.76 7.42 6.85
C GLU A 304 15.87 8.05 5.79
N VAL A 305 14.56 8.00 6.03
CA VAL A 305 13.53 8.55 5.13
C VAL A 305 12.55 9.42 5.91
N HIS A 306 11.74 10.19 5.19
CA HIS A 306 10.69 11.00 5.76
C HIS A 306 9.52 11.14 4.80
N SER A 307 8.32 11.03 5.35
CA SER A 307 7.06 11.42 4.74
C SER A 307 6.11 11.93 5.82
N VAL A 308 5.32 12.96 5.50
CA VAL A 308 4.21 13.39 6.35
C VAL A 308 3.18 12.27 6.56
N ALA A 309 3.09 11.35 5.60
CA ALA A 309 2.24 10.16 5.67
C ALA A 309 3.06 8.95 6.15
N SER A 310 2.81 8.49 7.38
CA SER A 310 3.53 7.36 8.00
C SER A 310 3.48 6.07 7.17
N GLY A 311 2.42 5.84 6.39
CA GLY A 311 2.30 4.67 5.52
C GLY A 311 3.14 4.72 4.24
N LEU A 312 3.78 5.86 3.94
CA LEU A 312 4.72 6.02 2.82
C LEU A 312 6.17 6.16 3.29
N ASP A 313 6.44 6.14 4.60
CA ASP A 313 7.75 6.34 5.21
C ASP A 313 8.56 5.04 5.20
N TYR A 314 8.99 4.60 4.02
CA TYR A 314 9.69 3.34 3.81
C TYR A 314 10.80 3.50 2.76
N PRO A 315 12.06 3.04 3.03
CA PRO A 315 13.20 3.29 2.15
C PRO A 315 13.34 2.30 0.99
N SER A 316 12.32 1.47 0.72
CA SER A 316 12.30 0.54 -0.41
C SER A 316 10.90 0.51 -1.04
N VAL A 317 10.71 -0.33 -2.06
CA VAL A 317 9.46 -0.42 -2.82
C VAL A 317 9.27 -1.85 -3.35
N GLY A 318 8.03 -2.20 -3.69
CA GLY A 318 7.74 -3.50 -4.28
C GLY A 318 8.55 -3.79 -5.55
N PRO A 319 9.08 -5.02 -5.72
CA PRO A 319 9.98 -5.35 -6.83
C PRO A 319 9.32 -5.21 -8.20
N GLN A 320 8.01 -5.42 -8.31
CA GLN A 320 7.30 -5.19 -9.57
C GLN A 320 7.29 -3.71 -9.95
N HIS A 321 7.21 -2.77 -8.99
CA HIS A 321 7.33 -1.34 -9.25
C HIS A 321 8.70 -0.98 -9.84
N SER A 322 9.77 -1.56 -9.29
CA SER A 322 11.14 -1.38 -9.79
C SER A 322 11.27 -1.85 -11.24
N TYR A 323 10.74 -3.03 -11.53
CA TYR A 323 10.70 -3.57 -12.89
C TYR A 323 9.90 -2.69 -13.85
N LEU A 324 8.69 -2.26 -13.46
CA LEU A 324 7.81 -1.43 -14.29
C LEU A 324 8.40 -0.04 -14.57
N LYS A 325 9.19 0.50 -13.63
CA LYS A 325 9.98 1.71 -13.84
C LYS A 325 11.02 1.49 -14.93
N ASP A 326 11.83 0.44 -14.82
CA ASP A 326 12.95 0.21 -15.73
C ASP A 326 12.51 -0.05 -17.18
N ILE A 327 11.39 -0.73 -17.36
CA ILE A 327 10.80 -0.94 -18.70
C ILE A 327 9.99 0.26 -19.20
N GLY A 328 9.85 1.32 -18.40
CA GLY A 328 9.11 2.54 -18.76
C GLY A 328 7.59 2.35 -18.88
N ARG A 329 7.01 1.30 -18.25
CA ARG A 329 5.55 1.08 -18.30
C ARG A 329 4.78 1.98 -17.35
N VAL A 330 5.37 2.31 -16.22
CA VAL A 330 4.80 3.19 -15.18
C VAL A 330 5.71 4.40 -15.01
N ASN A 331 5.12 5.59 -15.02
CA ASN A 331 5.80 6.83 -14.70
C ASN A 331 5.75 7.06 -13.19
N TYR A 332 6.90 7.31 -12.58
CA TYR A 332 6.96 7.64 -11.16
C TYR A 332 7.30 9.11 -10.99
N GLY A 333 6.44 9.81 -10.25
CA GLY A 333 6.63 11.20 -9.87
C GLY A 333 6.53 11.34 -8.36
N SER A 334 6.73 12.55 -7.87
CA SER A 334 6.72 12.81 -6.43
C SER A 334 5.91 14.05 -6.07
N ILE A 335 5.41 14.06 -4.84
CA ILE A 335 4.63 15.14 -4.22
C ILE A 335 5.25 15.41 -2.85
N ASN A 336 5.47 16.69 -2.52
CA ASN A 336 5.99 17.08 -1.23
C ASN A 336 4.90 17.15 -0.14
N ASP A 337 5.31 17.31 1.10
CA ASP A 337 4.42 17.33 2.27
C ASP A 337 3.37 18.43 2.16
N ASP A 338 3.75 19.64 1.73
CA ASP A 338 2.82 20.77 1.59
C ASP A 338 1.79 20.52 0.48
N GLU A 339 2.21 20.03 -0.69
CA GLU A 339 1.31 19.67 -1.79
C GLU A 339 0.30 18.59 -1.36
N ALA A 340 0.75 17.59 -0.58
CA ALA A 340 -0.12 16.53 -0.07
C ALA A 340 -1.16 17.08 0.93
N ILE A 341 -0.76 17.95 1.85
CA ILE A 341 -1.66 18.59 2.81
C ILE A 341 -2.62 19.56 2.11
N ASP A 342 -2.16 20.34 1.13
CA ASP A 342 -3.05 21.21 0.33
C ASP A 342 -4.14 20.36 -0.35
N ALA A 343 -3.78 19.22 -0.96
CA ALA A 343 -4.73 18.31 -1.60
C ALA A 343 -5.67 17.61 -0.60
N PHE A 344 -5.22 17.33 0.62
CA PHE A 344 -6.08 16.83 1.71
C PHE A 344 -7.24 17.81 1.98
N PHE A 345 -6.93 19.09 2.15
CA PHE A 345 -7.96 20.11 2.36
C PHE A 345 -8.78 20.41 1.11
N GLU A 346 -8.15 20.38 -0.05
CA GLU A 346 -8.80 20.60 -1.34
C GLU A 346 -9.91 19.57 -1.59
N LEU A 347 -9.59 18.27 -1.51
CA LEU A 347 -10.57 17.21 -1.67
C LEU A 347 -11.67 17.27 -0.60
N SER A 348 -11.29 17.59 0.63
CA SER A 348 -12.24 17.68 1.74
C SER A 348 -13.26 18.81 1.52
N ARG A 349 -12.84 19.97 1.04
CA ARG A 349 -13.69 21.14 0.88
C ARG A 349 -14.49 21.12 -0.41
N GLU A 350 -13.92 20.63 -1.49
CA GLU A 350 -14.58 20.60 -2.79
C GLU A 350 -15.55 19.40 -2.92
N GLU A 351 -15.18 18.22 -2.41
CA GLU A 351 -15.96 16.99 -2.63
C GLU A 351 -16.55 16.40 -1.34
N GLY A 352 -16.26 16.98 -0.16
CA GLY A 352 -16.73 16.46 1.11
C GLY A 352 -16.10 15.11 1.51
N ILE A 353 -14.89 14.82 1.03
CA ILE A 353 -14.18 13.56 1.27
C ILE A 353 -12.87 13.87 1.97
N ILE A 354 -12.70 13.38 3.19
CA ILE A 354 -11.46 13.51 3.96
C ILE A 354 -10.56 12.31 3.65
N PRO A 355 -9.52 12.46 2.81
CA PRO A 355 -8.63 11.35 2.44
C PRO A 355 -7.60 11.08 3.54
N ALA A 356 -7.02 9.88 3.58
CA ALA A 356 -5.76 9.68 4.28
C ALA A 356 -4.65 10.53 3.64
N ILE A 357 -3.65 10.96 4.42
CA ILE A 357 -2.53 11.77 3.90
C ILE A 357 -1.77 10.99 2.80
N GLU A 358 -1.67 9.67 2.91
CA GLU A 358 -1.14 8.80 1.87
C GLU A 358 -1.88 9.02 0.54
N SER A 359 -3.20 8.94 0.57
CA SER A 359 -4.05 9.11 -0.63
C SER A 359 -4.01 10.52 -1.18
N SER A 360 -3.76 11.52 -0.31
CA SER A 360 -3.64 12.92 -0.71
C SER A 360 -2.49 13.17 -1.66
N HIS A 361 -1.40 12.39 -1.60
CA HIS A 361 -0.31 12.44 -2.57
C HIS A 361 -0.81 12.12 -3.99
N ALA A 362 -1.64 11.09 -4.13
CA ALA A 362 -2.22 10.73 -5.42
C ALA A 362 -3.20 11.80 -5.94
N VAL A 363 -4.01 12.39 -5.05
CA VAL A 363 -4.91 13.51 -5.40
C VAL A 363 -4.12 14.74 -5.84
N ALA A 364 -3.06 15.12 -5.10
CA ALA A 364 -2.18 16.23 -5.45
C ALA A 364 -1.55 16.04 -6.84
N TYR A 365 -1.12 14.82 -7.14
CA TYR A 365 -0.51 14.53 -8.44
C TYR A 365 -1.54 14.58 -9.57
N ALA A 366 -2.78 14.13 -9.35
CA ALA A 366 -3.86 14.27 -10.33
C ALA A 366 -4.18 15.73 -10.61
N ILE A 367 -4.21 16.58 -9.58
CA ILE A 367 -4.35 18.04 -9.74
C ILE A 367 -3.18 18.63 -10.54
N LYS A 368 -1.95 18.19 -10.25
CA LYS A 368 -0.73 18.62 -10.94
C LYS A 368 -0.76 18.24 -12.43
N LEU A 369 -1.20 17.04 -12.79
CA LEU A 369 -1.40 16.62 -14.17
C LEU A 369 -2.40 17.53 -14.90
N ALA A 370 -3.54 17.81 -14.28
CA ALA A 370 -4.57 18.70 -14.84
C ALA A 370 -4.01 20.12 -15.05
N GLN A 371 -3.26 20.67 -14.10
CA GLN A 371 -2.61 21.99 -14.20
C GLN A 371 -1.53 22.04 -15.29
N GLN A 372 -0.92 20.89 -15.62
CA GLN A 372 0.05 20.75 -16.71
C GLN A 372 -0.61 20.58 -18.09
N GLY A 373 -1.94 20.61 -18.16
CA GLY A 373 -2.70 20.56 -19.41
C GLY A 373 -3.27 19.18 -19.75
N GLU A 374 -3.21 18.20 -18.84
CA GLU A 374 -3.95 16.95 -19.03
C GLU A 374 -5.46 17.23 -18.93
N THR A 375 -6.19 16.98 -20.01
CA THR A 375 -7.65 17.21 -20.09
C THR A 375 -8.45 15.92 -20.19
N GLY A 376 -7.76 14.77 -20.22
CA GLY A 376 -8.38 13.45 -20.24
C GLY A 376 -8.88 13.03 -18.88
N SER A 377 -9.43 11.81 -18.82
CA SER A 377 -9.89 11.23 -17.58
C SER A 377 -8.72 10.73 -16.72
N ILE A 378 -8.75 11.05 -15.43
CA ILE A 378 -7.77 10.65 -14.42
C ILE A 378 -8.49 9.83 -13.36
N LEU A 379 -8.16 8.55 -13.22
CA LEU A 379 -8.68 7.69 -12.16
C LEU A 379 -7.64 7.57 -11.04
N VAL A 380 -7.96 8.12 -9.88
CA VAL A 380 -7.13 8.09 -8.68
C VAL A 380 -7.58 6.95 -7.77
N ASN A 381 -6.64 6.14 -7.27
CA ASN A 381 -6.93 5.20 -6.19
C ASN A 381 -6.95 5.94 -4.85
N LEU A 382 -8.13 6.20 -4.31
CA LEU A 382 -8.29 6.79 -2.98
C LEU A 382 -8.17 5.68 -1.94
N SER A 383 -6.93 5.36 -1.59
CA SER A 383 -6.54 4.12 -0.91
C SER A 383 -6.96 4.02 0.55
N GLY A 384 -7.27 5.15 1.20
CA GLY A 384 -7.70 5.18 2.59
C GLY A 384 -8.35 6.49 3.00
N ARG A 385 -9.11 6.45 4.12
CA ARG A 385 -9.78 7.62 4.72
C ARG A 385 -8.92 8.29 5.77
N GLY A 386 -9.16 9.59 5.98
CA GLY A 386 -8.35 10.46 6.83
C GLY A 386 -8.72 10.52 8.31
N ASP A 387 -9.68 9.71 8.79
CA ASP A 387 -10.10 9.76 10.20
C ASP A 387 -8.94 9.60 11.19
N LYS A 388 -7.91 8.83 10.80
CA LYS A 388 -6.72 8.62 11.61
C LYS A 388 -5.80 9.84 11.68
N ASP A 389 -5.89 10.73 10.68
CA ASP A 389 -4.98 11.86 10.48
C ASP A 389 -5.51 13.19 11.03
N ILE A 390 -6.78 13.24 11.45
CA ILE A 390 -7.47 14.49 11.80
C ILE A 390 -6.72 15.25 12.88
N ASP A 391 -6.37 14.61 13.99
CA ASP A 391 -5.69 15.27 15.12
C ASP A 391 -4.34 15.82 14.68
N PHE A 392 -3.53 14.98 14.00
CA PHE A 392 -2.22 15.38 13.48
C PHE A 392 -2.32 16.57 12.50
N VAL A 393 -3.28 16.52 11.57
CA VAL A 393 -3.46 17.59 10.56
C VAL A 393 -3.92 18.88 11.23
N VAL A 394 -4.83 18.83 12.20
CA VAL A 394 -5.31 20.02 12.91
C VAL A 394 -4.18 20.63 13.74
N GLU A 395 -3.43 19.83 14.49
CA GLU A 395 -2.35 20.32 15.34
C GLU A 395 -1.21 20.97 14.54
N ASN A 396 -0.82 20.39 13.41
CA ASN A 396 0.37 20.83 12.66
C ASN A 396 0.05 21.81 11.51
N TYR A 397 -1.15 21.75 10.95
CA TYR A 397 -1.50 22.51 9.74
C TYR A 397 -2.81 23.30 9.88
N GLY A 398 -3.61 23.07 10.91
CA GLY A 398 -4.95 23.64 11.05
C GLY A 398 -4.98 25.16 10.93
N SER A 399 -4.01 25.87 11.53
CA SER A 399 -3.92 27.34 11.48
C SER A 399 -3.80 27.87 10.04
N LYS A 400 -3.04 27.19 9.17
CA LYS A 400 -2.90 27.54 7.73
C LYS A 400 -4.26 27.53 7.01
N TYR A 401 -5.19 26.68 7.47
CA TYR A 401 -6.49 26.48 6.82
C TYR A 401 -7.67 27.04 7.63
N GLY A 402 -7.39 27.87 8.63
CA GLY A 402 -8.42 28.51 9.45
C GLY A 402 -9.16 27.56 10.39
N ILE A 403 -8.52 26.46 10.79
CA ILE A 403 -9.02 25.55 11.81
C ILE A 403 -8.18 25.75 13.06
N GLU A 404 -8.84 26.21 14.14
CA GLU A 404 -8.20 26.32 15.45
C GLU A 404 -8.27 24.97 16.17
N SER A 405 -7.20 24.60 16.87
CA SER A 405 -7.25 23.44 17.76
C SER A 405 -8.29 23.71 18.87
N LEU A 406 -9.18 22.75 19.05
CA LEU A 406 -10.20 22.80 20.11
C LEU A 406 -9.70 22.19 21.43
N ILE A 407 -8.41 21.82 21.50
CA ILE A 407 -7.77 21.19 22.66
C ILE A 407 -6.72 22.11 23.24
#